data_8032449f6212acc7c21115fff78125e9
#
_entry.id   8032449f6212acc7c21115fff78125e9
#
_cell.length_a   1.000
_cell.length_b   1.000
_cell.length_c   1.000
_cell.angle_alpha   90.00
_cell.angle_beta   90.00
_cell.angle_gamma   90.00
#
_symmetry.space_group_name_H-M   'P 1'
#
loop_
_entity.id
_entity.type
_entity.pdbx_description
1 polymer ?
#
loop_
_entity_poly.entity_id
_entity_poly.type
_entity_poly.pdbx_seq_one_letter_code
_entity_poly.pdbx_strand_id
1 'polypeptide(L)'
;MPPKNKFTRDEIIQAALGIVREDGLAGLTARSLAERLQSSSKVIFGQFENMEDLSHSVVRAAEFVLVQYIRSALERAKPFRAVGMAYILFASQEPQLFKILYLNPHKHPIESFKDFLPQKDHSYQQILESIVEDYPMSIESAE
;
A
#
# COMPACT_ATOMS: atom_id res chain seq x y z
N MET A 1 -21.79 28.73 -9.57
CA MET A 1 -20.62 27.88 -9.26
C MET A 1 -21.08 26.64 -8.55
N PRO A 2 -20.75 25.44 -8.99
CA PRO A 2 -21.01 24.25 -8.20
C PRO A 2 -20.27 24.37 -6.86
N PRO A 3 -20.86 23.94 -5.72
CA PRO A 3 -20.18 23.97 -4.44
C PRO A 3 -18.89 23.14 -4.52
N LYS A 4 -17.77 23.73 -4.12
CA LYS A 4 -16.49 23.07 -4.03
C LYS A 4 -16.62 21.88 -3.06
N ASN A 5 -16.27 20.70 -3.50
CA ASN A 5 -16.26 19.54 -2.60
C ASN A 5 -15.41 19.90 -1.37
N LYS A 6 -15.96 19.67 -0.18
CA LYS A 6 -15.31 20.03 1.09
C LYS A 6 -13.97 19.29 1.27
N PHE A 7 -13.83 18.08 0.66
CA PHE A 7 -12.62 17.25 0.68
C PHE A 7 -12.33 16.75 -0.72
N THR A 8 -11.06 16.64 -1.03
CA THR A 8 -10.56 15.94 -2.24
C THR A 8 -10.61 14.44 -2.05
N ARG A 9 -10.55 13.68 -3.15
CA ARG A 9 -10.45 12.22 -3.13
C ARG A 9 -9.24 11.76 -2.30
N ASP A 10 -8.09 12.40 -2.45
CA ASP A 10 -6.86 12.07 -1.73
C ASP A 10 -6.96 12.34 -0.23
N GLU A 11 -7.56 13.45 0.18
CA GLU A 11 -7.81 13.74 1.60
C GLU A 11 -8.68 12.66 2.26
N ILE A 12 -9.70 12.17 1.56
CA ILE A 12 -10.55 11.08 2.04
C ILE A 12 -9.75 9.77 2.13
N ILE A 13 -8.93 9.45 1.12
CA ILE A 13 -8.06 8.26 1.14
C ILE A 13 -7.07 8.33 2.31
N GLN A 14 -6.44 9.47 2.56
CA GLN A 14 -5.51 9.63 3.68
C GLN A 14 -6.18 9.48 5.04
N ALA A 15 -7.38 10.03 5.20
CA ALA A 15 -8.17 9.83 6.42
C ALA A 15 -8.55 8.36 6.61
N ALA A 16 -8.97 7.67 5.54
CA ALA A 16 -9.29 6.25 5.54
C ALA A 16 -8.06 5.38 5.86
N LEU A 17 -6.90 5.70 5.27
CA LEU A 17 -5.63 5.02 5.56
C LEU A 17 -5.25 5.17 7.04
N GLY A 18 -5.50 6.33 7.65
CA GLY A 18 -5.31 6.56 9.09
C GLY A 18 -6.18 5.62 9.94
N ILE A 19 -7.46 5.43 9.58
CA ILE A 19 -8.34 4.49 10.28
C ILE A 19 -7.80 3.06 10.16
N VAL A 20 -7.39 2.66 8.95
CA VAL A 20 -6.85 1.31 8.72
C VAL A 20 -5.57 1.07 9.52
N ARG A 21 -4.70 2.06 9.68
CA ARG A 21 -3.50 1.95 10.53
C ARG A 21 -3.83 1.69 11.99
N GLU A 22 -4.89 2.31 12.49
CA GLU A 22 -5.32 2.21 13.89
C GLU A 22 -6.12 0.92 14.15
N ASP A 23 -7.16 0.69 13.34
CA ASP A 23 -8.21 -0.29 13.60
C ASP A 23 -8.27 -1.44 12.57
N GLY A 24 -7.39 -1.42 11.56
CA GLY A 24 -7.44 -2.36 10.45
C GLY A 24 -8.57 -2.06 9.46
N LEU A 25 -8.67 -2.89 8.42
CA LEU A 25 -9.67 -2.70 7.36
C LEU A 25 -11.11 -2.82 7.89
N ALA A 26 -11.35 -3.65 8.90
CA ALA A 26 -12.66 -3.80 9.53
C ALA A 26 -13.15 -2.52 10.23
N GLY A 27 -12.24 -1.66 10.69
CA GLY A 27 -12.55 -0.36 11.27
C GLY A 27 -12.97 0.70 10.25
N LEU A 28 -12.72 0.46 8.96
CA LEU A 28 -13.05 1.40 7.88
C LEU A 28 -14.51 1.24 7.47
N THR A 29 -15.35 2.12 7.97
CA THR A 29 -16.76 2.22 7.63
C THR A 29 -17.10 3.64 7.17
N ALA A 30 -18.22 3.83 6.46
CA ALA A 30 -18.66 5.16 6.08
C ALA A 30 -18.88 6.07 7.30
N ARG A 31 -19.32 5.47 8.42
CA ARG A 31 -19.54 6.19 9.68
C ARG A 31 -18.21 6.61 10.33
N SER A 32 -17.26 5.70 10.53
CA SER A 32 -15.97 6.02 11.16
C SER A 32 -15.20 7.05 10.34
N LEU A 33 -15.27 6.96 9.02
CA LEU A 33 -14.62 7.91 8.13
C LEU A 33 -15.30 9.28 8.15
N ALA A 34 -16.64 9.35 8.15
CA ALA A 34 -17.38 10.60 8.28
C ALA A 34 -17.08 11.28 9.63
N GLU A 35 -17.02 10.51 10.72
CA GLU A 35 -16.63 11.02 12.04
C GLU A 35 -15.20 11.59 12.04
N ARG A 36 -14.23 10.88 11.43
CA ARG A 36 -12.83 11.35 11.32
C ARG A 36 -12.73 12.64 10.48
N LEU A 37 -13.50 12.74 9.41
CA LEU A 37 -13.56 13.93 8.56
C LEU A 37 -14.38 15.08 9.18
N GLN A 38 -15.02 14.85 10.32
CA GLN A 38 -15.97 15.79 10.93
C GLN A 38 -17.02 16.28 9.91
N SER A 39 -17.56 15.34 9.14
CA SER A 39 -18.47 15.61 8.03
C SER A 39 -19.54 14.53 7.90
N SER A 40 -20.40 14.65 6.90
CA SER A 40 -21.39 13.61 6.59
C SER A 40 -20.84 12.59 5.58
N SER A 41 -21.45 11.40 5.55
CA SER A 41 -21.12 10.37 4.57
C SER A 41 -21.35 10.78 3.11
N LYS A 42 -22.19 11.81 2.87
CA LYS A 42 -22.38 12.39 1.52
C LYS A 42 -21.10 12.88 0.89
N VAL A 43 -20.15 13.35 1.69
CA VAL A 43 -18.84 13.80 1.21
C VAL A 43 -18.03 12.64 0.63
N ILE A 44 -18.13 11.47 1.24
CA ILE A 44 -17.45 10.25 0.80
C ILE A 44 -18.04 9.78 -0.54
N PHE A 45 -19.38 9.63 -0.59
CA PHE A 45 -20.08 9.15 -1.78
C PHE A 45 -20.22 10.20 -2.91
N GLY A 46 -19.77 11.41 -2.68
CA GLY A 46 -19.51 12.39 -3.74
C GLY A 46 -18.21 12.14 -4.50
N GLN A 47 -17.28 11.34 -3.95
CA GLN A 47 -15.97 11.04 -4.52
C GLN A 47 -15.78 9.55 -4.85
N PHE A 48 -16.56 8.65 -4.23
CA PHE A 48 -16.48 7.21 -4.39
C PHE A 48 -17.86 6.63 -4.67
N GLU A 49 -17.93 5.64 -5.54
CA GLU A 49 -19.20 4.98 -5.88
C GLU A 49 -19.78 4.24 -4.67
N ASN A 50 -18.93 3.59 -3.90
CA ASN A 50 -19.27 2.80 -2.72
C ASN A 50 -18.05 2.58 -1.83
N MET A 51 -18.22 1.86 -0.72
CA MET A 51 -17.12 1.54 0.21
C MET A 51 -16.09 0.58 -0.40
N GLU A 52 -16.45 -0.22 -1.38
CA GLU A 52 -15.50 -1.10 -2.08
C GLU A 52 -14.53 -0.31 -2.96
N ASP A 53 -15.02 0.67 -3.73
CA ASP A 53 -14.17 1.61 -4.50
C ASP A 53 -13.20 2.36 -3.57
N LEU A 54 -13.68 2.83 -2.43
CA LEU A 54 -12.83 3.44 -1.41
C LEU A 54 -11.78 2.45 -0.88
N SER A 55 -12.18 1.23 -0.53
CA SER A 55 -11.27 0.20 -0.01
C SER A 55 -10.18 -0.15 -1.02
N HIS A 56 -10.50 -0.29 -2.29
CA HIS A 56 -9.51 -0.49 -3.35
C HIS A 56 -8.52 0.68 -3.43
N SER A 57 -8.99 1.90 -3.25
CA SER A 57 -8.13 3.09 -3.25
C SER A 57 -7.21 3.13 -2.03
N VAL A 58 -7.68 2.69 -0.87
CA VAL A 58 -6.88 2.56 0.36
C VAL A 58 -5.82 1.48 0.23
N VAL A 59 -6.14 0.34 -0.38
CA VAL A 59 -5.15 -0.73 -0.65
C VAL A 59 -4.03 -0.21 -1.55
N ARG A 60 -4.37 0.53 -2.61
CA ARG A 60 -3.36 1.17 -3.48
C ARG A 60 -2.51 2.20 -2.74
N ALA A 61 -3.10 2.96 -1.82
CA ALA A 61 -2.35 3.88 -0.97
C ALA A 61 -1.39 3.15 -0.03
N ALA A 62 -1.78 2.00 0.52
CA ALA A 62 -0.91 1.14 1.31
C ALA A 62 0.24 0.54 0.49
N GLU A 63 -0.03 0.10 -0.75
CA GLU A 63 1.02 -0.33 -1.70
C GLU A 63 2.03 0.80 -1.95
N PHE A 64 1.56 2.04 -2.12
CA PHE A 64 2.44 3.19 -2.29
C PHE A 64 3.34 3.43 -1.08
N VAL A 65 2.82 3.27 0.15
CA VAL A 65 3.64 3.36 1.38
C VAL A 65 4.75 2.31 1.34
N LEU A 66 4.44 1.05 1.03
CA LEU A 66 5.46 -0.02 0.90
C LEU A 66 6.52 0.34 -0.15
N VAL A 67 6.11 0.85 -1.31
CA VAL A 67 7.03 1.27 -2.38
C VAL A 67 8.02 2.33 -1.89
N GLN A 68 7.62 3.25 -1.00
CA GLN A 68 8.55 4.22 -0.43
C GLN A 68 9.63 3.57 0.44
N TYR A 69 9.26 2.54 1.24
CA TYR A 69 10.26 1.77 2.00
C TYR A 69 11.26 1.07 1.07
N ILE A 70 10.77 0.44 0.01
CA ILE A 70 11.61 -0.27 -0.97
C ILE A 70 12.54 0.71 -1.71
N ARG A 71 12.04 1.83 -2.20
CA ARG A 71 12.84 2.85 -2.91
C ARG A 71 13.98 3.36 -2.04
N SER A 72 13.70 3.70 -0.78
CA SER A 72 14.74 4.12 0.16
C SER A 72 15.80 3.04 0.42
N ALA A 73 15.42 1.76 0.29
CA ALA A 73 16.34 0.63 0.44
C ALA A 73 17.23 0.43 -0.79
N LEU A 74 16.68 0.61 -2.00
CA LEU A 74 17.40 0.46 -3.27
C LEU A 74 18.57 1.46 -3.45
N GLU A 75 18.53 2.58 -2.73
CA GLU A 75 19.61 3.57 -2.70
C GLU A 75 20.81 3.16 -1.80
N ARG A 76 20.74 2.01 -1.14
CA ARG A 76 21.77 1.52 -0.23
C ARG A 76 22.91 0.78 -0.94
N ALA A 77 24.05 0.64 -0.27
CA ALA A 77 25.24 -0.02 -0.81
C ALA A 77 25.06 -1.53 -1.08
N LYS A 78 24.10 -2.17 -0.42
CA LYS A 78 23.68 -3.57 -0.67
C LYS A 78 22.15 -3.56 -0.83
N PRO A 79 21.67 -3.25 -2.04
CA PRO A 79 20.26 -2.91 -2.24
C PRO A 79 19.32 -4.10 -1.98
N PHE A 80 19.65 -5.31 -2.41
CA PHE A 80 18.77 -6.47 -2.17
C PHE A 80 18.62 -6.79 -0.69
N ARG A 81 19.72 -6.79 0.07
CA ARG A 81 19.66 -6.96 1.53
C ARG A 81 18.85 -5.86 2.19
N ALA A 82 19.01 -4.63 1.72
CA ALA A 82 18.28 -3.48 2.25
C ALA A 82 16.77 -3.58 1.92
N VAL A 83 16.40 -4.11 0.76
CA VAL A 83 15.00 -4.40 0.40
C VAL A 83 14.38 -5.41 1.38
N GLY A 84 15.07 -6.51 1.68
CA GLY A 84 14.61 -7.48 2.69
C GLY A 84 14.37 -6.82 4.06
N MET A 85 15.31 -5.97 4.50
CA MET A 85 15.14 -5.20 5.74
C MET A 85 13.99 -4.19 5.66
N ALA A 86 13.73 -3.59 4.49
CA ALA A 86 12.62 -2.68 4.28
C ALA A 86 11.25 -3.37 4.45
N TYR A 87 11.09 -4.61 3.98
CA TYR A 87 9.88 -5.41 4.22
C TYR A 87 9.68 -5.70 5.71
N ILE A 88 10.72 -6.08 6.43
CA ILE A 88 10.66 -6.30 7.88
C ILE A 88 10.27 -5.01 8.60
N LEU A 89 10.89 -3.90 8.22
CA LEU A 89 10.61 -2.60 8.81
C LEU A 89 9.16 -2.16 8.53
N PHE A 90 8.70 -2.32 7.31
CA PHE A 90 7.31 -2.04 6.93
C PHE A 90 6.32 -2.91 7.74
N ALA A 91 6.55 -4.20 7.84
CA ALA A 91 5.71 -5.10 8.64
C ALA A 91 5.68 -4.72 10.13
N SER A 92 6.81 -4.22 10.65
CA SER A 92 6.95 -3.78 12.04
C SER A 92 6.29 -2.43 12.31
N GLN A 93 6.46 -1.46 11.42
CA GLN A 93 5.97 -0.09 11.61
C GLN A 93 4.54 0.10 11.10
N GLU A 94 4.14 -0.68 10.10
CA GLU A 94 2.83 -0.60 9.44
C GLU A 94 2.12 -1.98 9.45
N PRO A 95 1.90 -2.59 10.63
CA PRO A 95 1.39 -3.98 10.72
C PRO A 95 0.00 -4.15 10.10
N GLN A 96 -0.87 -3.13 10.20
CA GLN A 96 -2.20 -3.21 9.61
C GLN A 96 -2.16 -3.06 8.09
N LEU A 97 -1.27 -2.21 7.56
CA LEU A 97 -1.07 -2.11 6.11
C LEU A 97 -0.44 -3.40 5.56
N PHE A 98 0.51 -3.99 6.27
CA PHE A 98 1.06 -5.30 5.91
C PHE A 98 -0.03 -6.36 5.82
N LYS A 99 -0.93 -6.41 6.80
CA LYS A 99 -2.07 -7.36 6.81
C LYS A 99 -2.98 -7.20 5.59
N ILE A 100 -3.37 -5.98 5.23
CA ILE A 100 -4.26 -5.76 4.07
C ILE A 100 -3.59 -6.09 2.74
N LEU A 101 -2.27 -5.95 2.65
CA LEU A 101 -1.53 -6.28 1.45
C LEU A 101 -1.27 -7.78 1.28
N TYR A 102 -0.96 -8.49 2.36
CA TYR A 102 -0.45 -9.85 2.30
C TYR A 102 -1.32 -10.91 2.98
N LEU A 103 -2.13 -10.53 3.96
CA LEU A 103 -2.92 -11.48 4.74
C LEU A 103 -4.43 -11.34 4.49
N ASN A 104 -4.84 -10.60 3.47
CA ASN A 104 -6.25 -10.47 3.13
C ASN A 104 -6.73 -11.74 2.40
N PRO A 105 -7.71 -12.49 2.96
CA PRO A 105 -8.21 -13.72 2.38
C PRO A 105 -8.91 -13.56 1.02
N HIS A 106 -9.27 -12.34 0.64
CA HIS A 106 -9.90 -12.03 -0.65
C HIS A 106 -8.90 -11.67 -1.77
N LYS A 107 -7.61 -11.59 -1.45
CA LYS A 107 -6.56 -11.51 -2.48
C LYS A 107 -6.25 -12.92 -3.00
N HIS A 108 -5.83 -12.99 -4.27
CA HIS A 108 -5.28 -14.22 -4.85
C HIS A 108 -4.19 -14.78 -3.92
N PRO A 109 -4.14 -16.11 -3.74
CA PRO A 109 -3.06 -16.72 -2.96
C PRO A 109 -1.70 -16.28 -3.55
N ILE A 110 -0.73 -16.06 -2.68
CA ILE A 110 0.65 -15.80 -3.08
C ILE A 110 1.21 -17.14 -3.55
N GLU A 111 1.31 -17.33 -4.85
CA GLU A 111 1.79 -18.58 -5.47
C GLU A 111 3.26 -18.50 -5.84
N SER A 112 3.79 -17.29 -5.99
CA SER A 112 5.17 -17.04 -6.38
C SER A 112 5.77 -15.83 -5.66
N PHE A 113 7.10 -15.73 -5.68
CA PHE A 113 7.80 -14.55 -5.17
C PHE A 113 7.38 -13.26 -5.90
N LYS A 114 6.99 -13.36 -7.18
CA LYS A 114 6.46 -12.23 -7.96
C LYS A 114 5.20 -11.62 -7.35
N ASP A 115 4.34 -12.44 -6.75
CA ASP A 115 3.09 -11.96 -6.13
C ASP A 115 3.34 -11.19 -4.83
N PHE A 116 4.50 -11.40 -4.23
CA PHE A 116 4.93 -10.71 -3.02
C PHE A 116 5.50 -9.32 -3.28
N LEU A 117 5.91 -9.03 -4.50
CA LEU A 117 6.54 -7.77 -4.88
C LEU A 117 5.53 -6.79 -5.49
N PRO A 118 5.72 -5.47 -5.30
CA PRO A 118 4.86 -4.47 -5.93
C PRO A 118 5.08 -4.49 -7.45
N GLN A 119 4.09 -5.00 -8.19
CA GLN A 119 4.17 -5.26 -9.62
C GLN A 119 3.89 -4.04 -10.53
N LYS A 120 3.32 -2.97 -9.97
CA LYS A 120 2.76 -1.87 -10.76
C LYS A 120 3.72 -0.71 -11.00
N ASP A 121 4.91 -0.77 -10.44
CA ASP A 121 5.94 0.23 -10.69
C ASP A 121 7.27 -0.45 -11.07
N HIS A 122 8.27 0.33 -11.37
CA HIS A 122 9.60 -0.18 -11.77
C HIS A 122 10.37 -0.85 -10.62
N SER A 123 9.82 -0.88 -9.40
CA SER A 123 10.49 -1.45 -8.23
C SER A 123 10.76 -2.94 -8.39
N TYR A 124 9.88 -3.70 -9.06
CA TYR A 124 10.11 -5.12 -9.34
C TYR A 124 11.42 -5.34 -10.11
N GLN A 125 11.56 -4.63 -11.24
CA GLN A 125 12.78 -4.75 -12.07
C GLN A 125 14.03 -4.30 -11.30
N GLN A 126 13.94 -3.22 -10.54
CA GLN A 126 15.03 -2.73 -9.70
C GLN A 126 15.41 -3.72 -8.60
N ILE A 127 14.45 -4.45 -8.04
CA ILE A 127 14.72 -5.51 -7.06
C ILE A 127 15.49 -6.67 -7.73
N LEU A 128 15.06 -7.13 -8.91
CA LEU A 128 15.79 -8.17 -9.65
C LEU A 128 17.22 -7.73 -9.96
N GLU A 129 17.41 -6.53 -10.47
CA GLU A 129 18.74 -5.97 -10.74
C GLU A 129 19.60 -5.91 -9.47
N SER A 130 19.00 -5.59 -8.32
CA SER A 130 19.70 -5.56 -7.04
C SER A 130 20.16 -6.93 -6.55
N ILE A 131 19.42 -8.00 -6.91
CA ILE A 131 19.84 -9.37 -6.62
C ILE A 131 21.10 -9.71 -7.41
N VAL A 132 21.10 -9.40 -8.69
CA VAL A 132 22.26 -9.64 -9.58
C VAL A 132 23.48 -8.81 -9.16
N GLU A 133 23.27 -7.60 -8.66
CA GLU A 133 24.33 -6.73 -8.13
C GLU A 133 24.95 -7.31 -6.85
N ASP A 134 24.13 -7.79 -5.92
CA ASP A 134 24.60 -8.31 -4.64
C ASP A 134 25.11 -9.76 -4.72
N TYR A 135 24.68 -10.54 -5.72
CA TYR A 135 24.99 -11.96 -5.88
C TYR A 135 25.38 -12.30 -7.33
N PRO A 136 26.42 -13.14 -7.56
CA PRO A 136 26.87 -13.47 -8.90
C PRO A 136 25.92 -14.49 -9.59
N MET A 137 24.76 -14.02 -10.06
CA MET A 137 23.77 -14.81 -10.78
C MET A 137 23.19 -14.04 -11.97
N SER A 138 22.52 -14.73 -12.91
CA SER A 138 21.79 -14.09 -13.99
C SER A 138 20.41 -13.62 -13.53
N ILE A 139 19.83 -12.67 -14.26
CA ILE A 139 18.45 -12.19 -14.00
C ILE A 139 17.46 -13.36 -14.07
N GLU A 140 17.59 -14.28 -15.04
CA GLU A 140 16.74 -15.47 -15.17
C GLU A 140 16.81 -16.38 -13.93
N SER A 141 17.95 -16.42 -13.25
CA SER A 141 18.13 -17.19 -12.02
C SER A 141 17.61 -16.47 -10.77
N ALA A 142 17.40 -15.15 -10.87
CA ALA A 142 16.87 -14.32 -9.80
C ALA A 142 15.33 -14.28 -9.78
N GLU A 143 14.68 -14.61 -10.90
CA GLU A 143 13.22 -14.75 -11.03
C GLU A 143 12.70 -16.05 -10.42
#